data_910ecb78ccb6785f34de205b0c00fc6c
#
_entry.id   910ecb78ccb6785f34de205b0c00fc6c
#
_cell.length_a   1.000
_cell.length_b   1.000
_cell.length_c   1.000
_cell.angle_alpha   90.00
_cell.angle_beta   90.00
_cell.angle_gamma   90.00
#
_symmetry.space_group_name_H-M   'P 1'
#
loop_
_entity.id
_entity.type
_entity.pdbx_description
1 polymer ?
#
loop_
_entity_poly.entity_id
_entity_poly.type
_entity_poly.pdbx_seq_one_letter_code
_entity_poly.pdbx_strand_id
1 'polypeptide(L)'
;MYPDNTRRDFLQRSTQLALGLPLLAAGLTACSDDKTEEKKATSKSLQILILGGTSFLGPHQIKTALGRGHQITTFTRGKTKPTVHQDLFEQVESLVGDRETDLAALEGRNWDVVIDNSGRKVEWTEKTARLLKERVGLYVYVSSTGVYYPYLTDNIKEDQPLVMEVPKPLEDEEQKLEYGYGVMKANSERVAREILGAERTLVIRPTYMVGPADKTNRFIHWPIRLSQGGET
;
A
#
# COMPACT_ATOMS: atom_id res chain seq x y z
N MET A 1 -24.03 -27.63 -5.35
CA MET A 1 -23.24 -28.43 -6.30
C MET A 1 -22.81 -27.49 -7.42
N TYR A 2 -21.63 -26.87 -7.29
CA TYR A 2 -21.04 -25.99 -8.31
C TYR A 2 -20.18 -26.83 -9.24
N PRO A 3 -20.25 -26.67 -10.56
CA PRO A 3 -19.41 -27.42 -11.49
C PRO A 3 -17.96 -26.92 -11.40
N ASP A 4 -17.08 -27.88 -11.28
CA ASP A 4 -15.63 -27.74 -11.21
C ASP A 4 -15.10 -27.29 -12.59
N ASN A 5 -14.97 -25.98 -12.82
CA ASN A 5 -14.36 -25.41 -14.03
C ASN A 5 -12.83 -25.39 -13.83
N THR A 6 -12.16 -26.44 -14.31
CA THR A 6 -10.71 -26.52 -14.24
C THR A 6 -10.04 -25.55 -15.23
N ARG A 7 -8.83 -25.05 -14.91
CA ARG A 7 -7.98 -24.23 -15.81
C ARG A 7 -7.85 -24.82 -17.22
N ARG A 8 -7.98 -26.13 -17.34
CA ARG A 8 -7.89 -26.87 -18.59
C ARG A 8 -9.09 -26.61 -19.51
N ASP A 9 -10.29 -26.50 -18.96
CA ASP A 9 -11.51 -26.20 -19.72
C ASP A 9 -11.55 -24.77 -20.24
N PHE A 10 -10.96 -23.83 -19.48
CA PHE A 10 -10.80 -22.44 -19.92
C PHE A 10 -9.85 -22.34 -21.12
N LEU A 11 -8.72 -23.03 -21.09
CA LEU A 11 -7.75 -23.03 -22.20
C LEU A 11 -8.27 -23.75 -23.45
N GLN A 12 -9.06 -24.83 -23.31
CA GLN A 12 -9.67 -25.52 -24.45
C GLN A 12 -10.76 -24.68 -25.14
N ARG A 13 -11.54 -23.90 -24.38
CA ARG A 13 -12.55 -23.00 -24.97
C ARG A 13 -11.95 -21.81 -25.69
N SER A 14 -10.80 -21.33 -25.24
CA SER A 14 -10.09 -20.20 -25.91
C SER A 14 -9.51 -20.60 -27.27
N THR A 15 -9.13 -21.86 -27.46
CA THR A 15 -8.58 -22.36 -28.73
C THR A 15 -9.65 -22.69 -29.78
N GLN A 16 -10.89 -22.97 -29.39
CA GLN A 16 -11.97 -23.24 -30.34
C GLN A 16 -12.60 -22.00 -30.98
N LEU A 17 -12.40 -20.81 -30.39
CA LEU A 17 -12.87 -19.54 -30.96
C LEU A 17 -11.95 -18.96 -32.05
N ALA A 18 -10.78 -19.54 -32.27
CA ALA A 18 -9.78 -19.03 -33.23
C ALA A 18 -9.87 -19.71 -34.63
N LEU A 19 -10.77 -20.67 -34.86
CA LEU A 19 -10.80 -21.50 -36.09
C LEU A 19 -12.06 -21.32 -36.96
N GLY A 20 -12.79 -20.21 -36.84
CA GLY A 20 -14.04 -20.03 -37.57
C GLY A 20 -14.24 -18.68 -38.24
N LEU A 21 -13.33 -18.24 -39.12
CA LEU A 21 -13.64 -17.13 -40.04
C LEU A 21 -13.01 -17.42 -41.45
N PRO A 22 -13.81 -17.34 -42.53
CA PRO A 22 -13.30 -17.59 -43.87
C PRO A 22 -12.48 -16.41 -44.38
N LEU A 23 -11.37 -16.72 -45.11
CA LEU A 23 -10.58 -15.77 -45.87
C LEU A 23 -11.45 -15.13 -46.96
N LEU A 24 -11.59 -13.82 -46.93
CA LEU A 24 -11.89 -13.01 -48.11
C LEU A 24 -10.74 -12.03 -48.29
N ALA A 25 -9.96 -12.29 -49.34
CA ALA A 25 -8.90 -11.42 -49.79
C ALA A 25 -9.48 -10.26 -50.58
N ALA A 26 -9.21 -9.03 -50.18
CA ALA A 26 -9.09 -7.86 -51.07
C ALA A 26 -8.62 -6.62 -50.30
N GLY A 27 -7.59 -5.95 -50.78
CA GLY A 27 -7.32 -4.52 -50.51
C GLY A 27 -6.17 -4.23 -49.55
N LEU A 28 -4.97 -4.16 -50.12
CA LEU A 28 -3.84 -3.42 -49.55
C LEU A 28 -4.21 -1.94 -49.43
N THR A 29 -4.50 -1.46 -48.24
CA THR A 29 -4.40 -0.04 -47.92
C THR A 29 -3.50 0.10 -46.71
N ALA A 30 -2.55 1.02 -46.81
CA ALA A 30 -1.50 1.31 -45.86
C ALA A 30 -2.06 1.49 -44.44
N CYS A 31 -1.52 0.73 -43.48
CA CYS A 31 -1.66 1.04 -42.08
C CYS A 31 -0.87 2.32 -41.79
N SER A 32 -1.58 3.43 -41.67
CA SER A 32 -1.09 4.55 -40.91
C SER A 32 -0.99 4.11 -39.44
N ASP A 33 0.19 4.24 -38.85
CA ASP A 33 0.42 4.12 -37.42
C ASP A 33 -0.46 5.14 -36.67
N ASP A 34 -1.69 4.74 -36.38
CA ASP A 34 -2.53 5.46 -35.45
C ASP A 34 -2.02 5.12 -34.02
N LYS A 35 -0.98 5.86 -33.61
CA LYS A 35 -0.63 5.98 -32.22
C LYS A 35 -1.84 6.59 -31.54
N THR A 36 -2.71 5.77 -30.99
CA THR A 36 -3.68 6.17 -30.00
C THR A 36 -2.88 6.80 -28.86
N GLU A 37 -2.69 8.11 -28.93
CA GLU A 37 -2.32 8.90 -27.77
C GLU A 37 -3.43 8.67 -26.75
N GLU A 38 -3.16 7.80 -25.76
CA GLU A 38 -3.94 7.78 -24.55
C GLU A 38 -4.00 9.24 -24.06
N LYS A 39 -5.16 9.87 -24.23
CA LYS A 39 -5.46 11.16 -23.64
C LYS A 39 -5.21 11.02 -22.13
N LYS A 40 -3.98 11.39 -21.72
CA LYS A 40 -3.59 11.51 -20.32
C LYS A 40 -4.58 12.49 -19.72
N ALA A 41 -5.63 11.96 -19.07
CA ALA A 41 -6.57 12.78 -18.34
C ALA A 41 -5.71 13.68 -17.45
N THR A 42 -5.81 14.99 -17.62
CA THR A 42 -5.10 15.99 -16.82
C THR A 42 -5.69 15.92 -15.43
N SER A 43 -5.25 14.93 -14.63
CA SER A 43 -5.64 14.83 -13.23
C SER A 43 -5.05 16.05 -12.53
N LYS A 44 -5.88 16.73 -11.73
CA LYS A 44 -5.43 17.84 -10.88
C LYS A 44 -4.19 17.39 -10.09
N SER A 45 -3.13 18.20 -10.14
CA SER A 45 -1.96 17.95 -9.28
C SER A 45 -2.38 18.03 -7.81
N LEU A 46 -2.05 17.00 -7.04
CA LEU A 46 -2.35 16.91 -5.61
C LEU A 46 -1.11 17.23 -4.79
N GLN A 47 -1.32 17.84 -3.62
CA GLN A 47 -0.31 17.97 -2.59
C GLN A 47 -0.40 16.77 -1.65
N ILE A 48 0.63 15.90 -1.65
CA ILE A 48 0.64 14.64 -0.93
C ILE A 48 1.71 14.67 0.16
N LEU A 49 1.31 14.47 1.41
CA LEU A 49 2.22 14.22 2.52
C LEU A 49 2.41 12.73 2.72
N ILE A 50 3.67 12.28 2.81
CA ILE A 50 4.02 10.89 3.15
C ILE A 50 4.70 10.87 4.51
N LEU A 51 4.04 10.29 5.52
CA LEU A 51 4.61 10.05 6.83
C LEU A 51 5.48 8.80 6.77
N GLY A 52 6.82 8.96 6.84
CA GLY A 52 7.78 7.88 6.70
C GLY A 52 8.14 7.53 5.25
N GLY A 53 8.41 8.51 4.42
CA GLY A 53 8.66 8.37 2.97
C GLY A 53 10.02 7.81 2.55
N THR A 54 11.01 7.62 3.46
CA THR A 54 12.39 7.26 3.10
C THR A 54 12.73 5.76 3.22
N SER A 55 11.80 4.93 3.70
CA SER A 55 12.00 3.49 3.83
C SER A 55 11.12 2.74 2.83
N PHE A 56 11.39 1.50 2.58
CA PHE A 56 10.79 0.50 1.69
C PHE A 56 9.68 1.02 0.73
N LEU A 57 8.46 1.29 1.23
CA LEU A 57 7.31 1.71 0.40
C LEU A 57 7.43 3.15 -0.13
N GLY A 58 7.98 4.04 0.70
CA GLY A 58 7.99 5.47 0.41
C GLY A 58 8.60 5.85 -0.95
N PRO A 59 9.82 5.37 -1.29
CA PRO A 59 10.42 5.68 -2.58
C PRO A 59 9.59 5.24 -3.80
N HIS A 60 8.89 4.10 -3.70
CA HIS A 60 8.00 3.61 -4.77
C HIS A 60 6.73 4.46 -4.89
N GLN A 61 6.15 4.88 -3.76
CA GLN A 61 5.00 5.79 -3.73
C GLN A 61 5.38 7.16 -4.31
N ILE A 62 6.56 7.70 -3.94
CA ILE A 62 7.11 8.95 -4.47
C ILE A 62 7.27 8.86 -5.98
N LYS A 63 7.92 7.80 -6.48
CA LYS A 63 8.08 7.57 -7.93
C LYS A 63 6.74 7.61 -8.67
N THR A 64 5.76 6.88 -8.16
CA THR A 64 4.44 6.80 -8.77
C THR A 64 3.71 8.14 -8.75
N ALA A 65 3.77 8.85 -7.63
CA ALA A 65 3.08 10.12 -7.46
C ALA A 65 3.71 11.25 -8.29
N LEU A 66 5.04 11.38 -8.30
CA LEU A 66 5.75 12.33 -9.17
C LEU A 66 5.49 12.05 -10.64
N GLY A 67 5.50 10.76 -11.06
CA GLY A 67 5.19 10.36 -12.44
C GLY A 67 3.76 10.71 -12.87
N ARG A 68 2.86 10.97 -11.91
CA ARG A 68 1.48 11.46 -12.15
C ARG A 68 1.35 12.98 -12.03
N GLY A 69 2.44 13.69 -11.75
CA GLY A 69 2.47 15.14 -11.65
C GLY A 69 1.99 15.70 -10.30
N HIS A 70 2.03 14.88 -9.22
CA HIS A 70 1.70 15.33 -7.88
C HIS A 70 2.91 15.98 -7.19
N GLN A 71 2.66 16.85 -6.22
CA GLN A 71 3.67 17.45 -5.35
C GLN A 71 3.80 16.62 -4.07
N ILE A 72 5.03 16.28 -3.71
CA ILE A 72 5.29 15.37 -2.60
C ILE A 72 6.06 16.08 -1.50
N THR A 73 5.53 15.94 -0.29
CA THR A 73 6.20 16.30 0.96
C THR A 73 6.41 15.01 1.77
N THR A 74 7.60 14.78 2.30
CA THR A 74 7.85 13.70 3.25
C THR A 74 8.03 14.27 4.65
N PHE A 75 7.57 13.53 5.67
CA PHE A 75 7.85 13.83 7.07
C PHE A 75 8.52 12.65 7.73
N THR A 76 9.77 12.84 8.15
CA THR A 76 10.62 11.78 8.73
C THR A 76 11.54 12.34 9.79
N ARG A 77 12.21 11.44 10.54
CA ARG A 77 13.25 11.83 11.51
C ARG A 77 14.60 12.19 10.85
N GLY A 78 14.72 12.16 9.53
CA GLY A 78 15.98 12.41 8.82
C GLY A 78 17.06 11.33 8.99
N LYS A 79 16.78 10.23 9.70
CA LYS A 79 17.78 9.20 10.06
C LYS A 79 17.98 8.13 8.98
N THR A 80 17.00 7.92 8.10
CA THR A 80 17.04 6.88 7.08
C THR A 80 17.13 7.50 5.70
N LYS A 81 18.16 7.12 4.95
CA LYS A 81 18.28 7.47 3.53
C LYS A 81 17.58 6.45 2.66
N PRO A 82 16.92 6.84 1.56
CA PRO A 82 16.36 5.91 0.60
C PRO A 82 17.47 5.07 -0.06
N THR A 83 17.18 3.81 -0.37
CA THR A 83 18.13 2.91 -1.04
C THR A 83 17.80 2.70 -2.51
N VAL A 84 16.60 3.10 -2.94
CA VAL A 84 16.12 3.07 -4.32
C VAL A 84 15.52 4.43 -4.68
N HIS A 85 15.54 4.79 -5.97
CA HIS A 85 14.96 6.04 -6.49
C HIS A 85 15.48 7.31 -5.76
N GLN A 86 16.77 7.32 -5.42
CA GLN A 86 17.39 8.40 -4.63
C GLN A 86 17.34 9.75 -5.35
N ASP A 87 17.50 9.75 -6.66
CA ASP A 87 17.42 10.89 -7.57
C ASP A 87 16.10 11.65 -7.48
N LEU A 88 15.01 10.94 -7.19
CA LEU A 88 13.69 11.56 -7.10
C LEU A 88 13.51 12.43 -5.85
N PHE A 89 14.33 12.22 -4.82
CA PHE A 89 14.23 12.99 -3.58
C PHE A 89 14.67 14.44 -3.71
N GLU A 90 15.37 14.81 -4.78
CA GLU A 90 15.65 16.22 -5.12
C GLU A 90 14.39 17.01 -5.49
N GLN A 91 13.33 16.31 -5.91
CA GLN A 91 12.03 16.87 -6.27
C GLN A 91 11.01 16.82 -5.12
N VAL A 92 11.42 16.34 -3.95
CA VAL A 92 10.54 16.10 -2.80
C VAL A 92 10.87 17.07 -1.68
N GLU A 93 9.87 17.78 -1.17
CA GLU A 93 10.03 18.54 0.05
C GLU A 93 10.23 17.60 1.24
N SER A 94 11.31 17.78 1.99
CA SER A 94 11.66 16.93 3.12
C SER A 94 11.51 17.70 4.44
N LEU A 95 10.48 17.37 5.22
CA LEU A 95 10.27 17.87 6.56
C LEU A 95 10.87 16.91 7.58
N VAL A 96 11.58 17.47 8.55
CA VAL A 96 12.20 16.70 9.64
C VAL A 96 11.45 16.96 10.94
N GLY A 97 11.16 15.89 11.67
CA GLY A 97 10.51 15.91 12.97
C GLY A 97 10.29 14.49 13.50
N ASP A 98 9.64 14.36 14.63
CA ASP A 98 9.37 13.06 15.26
C ASP A 98 7.89 12.95 15.65
N ARG A 99 7.24 11.89 15.21
CA ARG A 99 5.80 11.66 15.48
C ARG A 99 5.46 11.53 16.96
N GLU A 100 6.45 11.22 17.78
CA GLU A 100 6.28 11.08 19.22
C GLU A 100 6.40 12.45 19.94
N THR A 101 7.35 13.28 19.51
CA THR A 101 7.76 14.44 20.28
C THR A 101 7.70 15.78 19.53
N ASP A 102 7.77 15.78 18.19
CA ASP A 102 7.89 17.00 17.40
C ASP A 102 7.14 16.91 16.06
N LEU A 103 6.00 17.55 15.98
CA LEU A 103 5.17 17.70 14.78
C LEU A 103 5.17 19.14 14.22
N ALA A 104 5.98 20.04 14.76
CA ALA A 104 5.95 21.46 14.44
C ALA A 104 6.08 21.74 12.93
N ALA A 105 6.89 20.95 12.21
CA ALA A 105 7.05 21.10 10.76
C ALA A 105 5.76 20.83 9.95
N LEU A 106 4.73 20.21 10.54
CA LEU A 106 3.43 19.96 9.92
C LEU A 106 2.40 21.05 10.24
N GLU A 107 2.67 21.92 11.21
CA GLU A 107 1.72 22.95 11.64
C GLU A 107 1.46 23.99 10.54
N GLY A 108 0.23 24.48 10.46
CA GLY A 108 -0.18 25.52 9.51
C GLY A 108 -0.26 25.08 8.04
N ARG A 109 0.05 23.83 7.71
CA ARG A 109 0.12 23.31 6.34
C ARG A 109 -1.12 22.47 5.99
N ASN A 110 -1.46 22.42 4.71
CA ASN A 110 -2.59 21.65 4.20
C ASN A 110 -2.13 20.68 3.12
N TRP A 111 -2.79 19.53 3.04
CA TRP A 111 -2.55 18.53 2.00
C TRP A 111 -3.87 17.97 1.45
N ASP A 112 -3.90 17.65 0.16
CA ASP A 112 -5.04 16.96 -0.43
C ASP A 112 -5.08 15.51 0.09
N VAL A 113 -3.90 14.86 0.23
CA VAL A 113 -3.77 13.47 0.70
C VAL A 113 -2.62 13.34 1.69
N VAL A 114 -2.84 12.58 2.74
CA VAL A 114 -1.78 12.11 3.65
C VAL A 114 -1.69 10.58 3.55
N ILE A 115 -0.48 10.04 3.33
CA ILE A 115 -0.20 8.61 3.35
C ILE A 115 0.61 8.28 4.59
N ASP A 116 0.02 7.55 5.52
CA ASP A 116 0.68 7.14 6.77
C ASP A 116 1.28 5.74 6.65
N ASN A 117 2.58 5.67 6.36
CA ASN A 117 3.36 4.43 6.31
C ASN A 117 4.00 4.07 7.67
N SER A 118 4.03 4.98 8.62
CA SER A 118 4.89 4.89 9.80
C SER A 118 4.15 4.81 11.13
N GLY A 119 2.86 4.50 11.12
CA GLY A 119 2.05 4.28 12.33
C GLY A 119 2.50 3.02 13.10
N ARG A 120 3.44 3.18 14.04
CA ARG A 120 3.98 2.11 14.90
C ARG A 120 3.52 2.18 16.35
N LYS A 121 2.80 3.24 16.70
CA LYS A 121 2.11 3.44 17.97
C LYS A 121 0.77 4.10 17.68
N VAL A 122 -0.25 3.77 18.43
CA VAL A 122 -1.60 4.36 18.29
C VAL A 122 -1.53 5.88 18.48
N GLU A 123 -0.78 6.30 19.50
CA GLU A 123 -0.59 7.72 19.86
C GLU A 123 0.05 8.54 18.73
N TRP A 124 0.89 7.94 17.89
CA TRP A 124 1.47 8.63 16.73
C TRP A 124 0.40 8.94 15.68
N THR A 125 -0.47 7.99 15.42
CA THR A 125 -1.60 8.18 14.50
C THR A 125 -2.57 9.18 15.09
N GLU A 126 -2.89 9.09 16.38
CA GLU A 126 -3.79 10.02 17.07
C GLU A 126 -3.29 11.47 17.01
N LYS A 127 -2.05 11.73 17.43
CA LYS A 127 -1.45 13.08 17.42
C LYS A 127 -1.47 13.68 16.02
N THR A 128 -1.04 12.89 15.02
CA THR A 128 -0.99 13.37 13.64
C THR A 128 -2.40 13.61 13.06
N ALA A 129 -3.35 12.70 13.31
CA ALA A 129 -4.73 12.87 12.85
C ALA A 129 -5.40 14.10 13.49
N ARG A 130 -5.18 14.36 14.79
CA ARG A 130 -5.70 15.57 15.46
C ARG A 130 -5.10 16.85 14.86
N LEU A 131 -3.78 16.89 14.63
CA LEU A 131 -3.11 18.03 14.04
C LEU A 131 -3.62 18.35 12.64
N LEU A 132 -3.89 17.31 11.84
CA LEU A 132 -4.25 17.42 10.43
C LEU A 132 -5.77 17.41 10.19
N LYS A 133 -6.61 17.34 11.22
CA LYS A 133 -8.06 17.14 11.09
C LYS A 133 -8.73 18.09 10.10
N GLU A 134 -8.42 19.38 10.18
CA GLU A 134 -9.01 20.41 9.32
C GLU A 134 -8.10 20.76 8.12
N ARG A 135 -7.03 19.98 7.91
CA ARG A 135 -5.94 20.30 6.97
C ARG A 135 -5.66 19.21 5.95
N VAL A 136 -6.44 18.13 5.95
CA VAL A 136 -6.30 17.01 5.02
C VAL A 136 -7.63 16.67 4.36
N GLY A 137 -7.59 16.48 3.05
CA GLY A 137 -8.74 15.99 2.28
C GLY A 137 -8.98 14.49 2.50
N LEU A 138 -7.94 13.66 2.31
CA LEU A 138 -7.98 12.22 2.48
C LEU A 138 -6.78 11.72 3.28
N TYR A 139 -7.02 10.92 4.30
CA TYR A 139 -5.98 10.26 5.10
C TYR A 139 -5.94 8.77 4.75
N VAL A 140 -4.84 8.31 4.18
CA VAL A 140 -4.60 6.92 3.81
C VAL A 140 -3.72 6.26 4.86
N TYR A 141 -4.30 5.38 5.67
CA TYR A 141 -3.56 4.63 6.68
C TYR A 141 -3.10 3.28 6.13
N VAL A 142 -1.79 3.04 6.11
CA VAL A 142 -1.22 1.74 5.75
C VAL A 142 -1.24 0.84 6.97
N SER A 143 -2.27 0.02 7.05
CA SER A 143 -2.51 -0.97 8.09
C SER A 143 -1.85 -2.32 7.75
N SER A 144 -2.47 -3.43 8.10
CA SER A 144 -2.01 -4.80 7.84
C SER A 144 -3.15 -5.77 7.97
N THR A 145 -3.11 -6.91 7.26
CA THR A 145 -3.98 -8.06 7.56
C THR A 145 -3.78 -8.64 8.95
N GLY A 146 -2.68 -8.29 9.65
CA GLY A 146 -2.47 -8.63 11.06
C GLY A 146 -3.60 -8.20 12.00
N VAL A 147 -4.46 -7.25 11.59
CA VAL A 147 -5.67 -6.85 12.35
C VAL A 147 -6.71 -7.99 12.47
N TYR A 148 -6.58 -9.04 11.67
CA TYR A 148 -7.45 -10.23 11.68
C TYR A 148 -6.81 -11.42 12.41
N TYR A 149 -5.64 -11.24 13.01
CA TYR A 149 -4.98 -12.30 13.75
C TYR A 149 -5.92 -12.88 14.83
N PRO A 150 -6.01 -14.20 15.05
CA PRO A 150 -5.18 -15.27 14.50
C PRO A 150 -5.73 -15.94 13.22
N TYR A 151 -6.50 -15.24 12.38
CA TYR A 151 -6.99 -15.74 11.09
C TYR A 151 -7.84 -17.01 11.17
N LEU A 152 -8.83 -17.01 12.06
CA LEU A 152 -9.64 -18.22 12.38
C LEU A 152 -10.66 -18.61 11.29
N THR A 153 -10.74 -17.87 10.19
CA THR A 153 -11.71 -18.13 9.11
C THR A 153 -11.03 -18.11 7.74
N ASP A 154 -11.56 -18.91 6.80
CA ASP A 154 -10.99 -19.05 5.46
C ASP A 154 -11.34 -17.91 4.49
N ASN A 155 -12.35 -17.14 4.75
CA ASN A 155 -12.85 -16.12 3.82
C ASN A 155 -12.95 -14.76 4.52
N ILE A 156 -11.78 -14.24 4.90
CA ILE A 156 -11.67 -12.96 5.60
C ILE A 156 -12.07 -11.82 4.65
N LYS A 157 -13.01 -10.98 5.09
CA LYS A 157 -13.48 -9.79 4.39
C LYS A 157 -13.14 -8.53 5.21
N GLU A 158 -13.26 -7.35 4.59
CA GLU A 158 -12.93 -6.09 5.21
C GLU A 158 -13.82 -5.73 6.41
N ASP A 159 -15.03 -6.28 6.49
CA ASP A 159 -16.01 -6.07 7.56
C ASP A 159 -15.88 -7.05 8.72
N GLN A 160 -14.96 -8.01 8.66
CA GLN A 160 -14.67 -8.93 9.76
C GLN A 160 -14.23 -8.17 11.02
N PRO A 161 -14.59 -8.67 12.22
CA PRO A 161 -14.13 -8.10 13.48
C PRO A 161 -12.60 -8.04 13.55
N LEU A 162 -12.10 -6.91 14.02
CA LEU A 162 -10.66 -6.70 14.20
C LEU A 162 -10.24 -7.11 15.61
N VAL A 163 -8.98 -7.52 15.77
CA VAL A 163 -8.38 -7.75 17.06
C VAL A 163 -8.12 -6.40 17.76
N MET A 164 -8.90 -6.09 18.80
CA MET A 164 -8.83 -4.79 19.50
C MET A 164 -8.01 -4.83 20.78
N GLU A 165 -7.79 -6.01 21.35
CA GLU A 165 -7.04 -6.23 22.59
C GLU A 165 -6.32 -7.58 22.57
N VAL A 166 -5.24 -7.68 23.32
CA VAL A 166 -4.48 -8.93 23.45
C VAL A 166 -5.22 -9.86 24.43
N PRO A 167 -5.57 -11.09 24.03
CA PRO A 167 -6.21 -12.05 24.92
C PRO A 167 -5.36 -12.36 26.16
N LYS A 168 -6.02 -12.68 27.27
CA LYS A 168 -5.36 -13.10 28.52
C LYS A 168 -6.03 -14.35 29.06
N PRO A 169 -5.26 -15.33 29.58
CA PRO A 169 -3.79 -15.39 29.58
C PRO A 169 -3.22 -15.70 28.19
N LEU A 170 -2.05 -15.18 27.88
CA LEU A 170 -1.28 -15.51 26.68
C LEU A 170 0.19 -15.64 27.10
N GLU A 171 0.77 -16.84 26.98
CA GLU A 171 2.13 -17.14 27.46
C GLU A 171 3.16 -17.13 26.33
N ASP A 172 2.76 -17.52 25.11
CA ASP A 172 3.62 -17.58 23.95
C ASP A 172 4.07 -16.18 23.50
N GLU A 173 5.38 -15.93 23.45
CA GLU A 173 5.96 -14.62 23.13
C GLU A 173 5.75 -14.24 21.65
N GLU A 174 5.76 -15.20 20.73
CA GLU A 174 5.51 -14.94 19.32
C GLU A 174 4.06 -14.51 19.11
N GLN A 175 3.13 -15.21 19.72
CA GLN A 175 1.71 -14.83 19.70
C GLN A 175 1.47 -13.45 20.33
N LYS A 176 2.16 -13.12 21.43
CA LYS A 176 2.09 -11.79 22.03
C LYS A 176 2.52 -10.69 21.07
N LEU A 177 3.59 -10.91 20.31
CA LEU A 177 4.08 -9.96 19.30
C LEU A 177 3.06 -9.80 18.16
N GLU A 178 2.53 -10.89 17.63
CA GLU A 178 1.55 -10.86 16.54
C GLU A 178 0.24 -10.19 16.96
N TYR A 179 -0.32 -10.57 18.13
CA TYR A 179 -1.48 -9.88 18.70
C TYR A 179 -1.20 -8.40 18.95
N GLY A 180 -0.07 -8.09 19.60
CA GLY A 180 0.30 -6.71 19.89
C GLY A 180 0.39 -5.85 18.63
N TYR A 181 0.96 -6.39 17.55
CA TYR A 181 1.02 -5.72 16.27
C TYR A 181 -0.37 -5.51 15.66
N GLY A 182 -1.20 -6.55 15.62
CA GLY A 182 -2.57 -6.48 15.11
C GLY A 182 -3.42 -5.48 15.90
N VAL A 183 -3.38 -5.53 17.21
CA VAL A 183 -4.09 -4.61 18.12
C VAL A 183 -3.65 -3.16 17.90
N MET A 184 -2.35 -2.92 17.78
CA MET A 184 -1.83 -1.58 17.51
C MET A 184 -2.35 -1.05 16.18
N LYS A 185 -2.34 -1.87 15.12
CA LYS A 185 -2.86 -1.48 13.80
C LYS A 185 -4.36 -1.23 13.83
N ALA A 186 -5.16 -2.13 14.42
CA ALA A 186 -6.61 -2.00 14.53
C ALA A 186 -7.03 -0.74 15.32
N ASN A 187 -6.38 -0.49 16.46
CA ASN A 187 -6.65 0.74 17.23
C ASN A 187 -6.22 2.01 16.50
N SER A 188 -5.15 1.97 15.71
CA SER A 188 -4.74 3.12 14.89
C SER A 188 -5.77 3.41 13.78
N GLU A 189 -6.33 2.38 13.13
CA GLU A 189 -7.43 2.54 12.17
C GLU A 189 -8.66 3.19 12.82
N ARG A 190 -9.04 2.69 14.01
CA ARG A 190 -10.17 3.20 14.77
C ARG A 190 -9.97 4.68 15.10
N VAL A 191 -8.84 5.03 15.70
CA VAL A 191 -8.51 6.41 16.10
C VAL A 191 -8.48 7.36 14.90
N ALA A 192 -7.89 6.95 13.77
CA ALA A 192 -7.90 7.76 12.56
C ALA A 192 -9.33 8.06 12.07
N ARG A 193 -10.20 7.04 12.02
CA ARG A 193 -11.60 7.19 11.62
C ARG A 193 -12.43 8.03 12.60
N GLU A 194 -12.20 7.88 13.89
CA GLU A 194 -12.89 8.68 14.93
C GLU A 194 -12.55 10.17 14.84
N ILE A 195 -11.29 10.49 14.53
CA ILE A 195 -10.82 11.89 14.48
C ILE A 195 -11.15 12.55 13.15
N LEU A 196 -10.91 11.87 12.04
CA LEU A 196 -10.98 12.44 10.69
C LEU A 196 -12.32 12.20 10.00
N GLY A 197 -13.11 11.22 10.48
CA GLY A 197 -14.31 10.72 9.81
C GLY A 197 -14.01 9.53 8.90
N ALA A 198 -14.96 8.59 8.81
CA ALA A 198 -14.81 7.39 7.99
C ALA A 198 -14.70 7.73 6.49
N GLU A 199 -15.38 8.77 6.04
CA GLU A 199 -15.41 9.26 4.64
C GLU A 199 -14.07 9.87 4.19
N ARG A 200 -13.24 10.34 5.14
CA ARG A 200 -11.91 10.89 4.88
C ARG A 200 -10.76 9.98 5.29
N THR A 201 -11.08 8.74 5.69
CA THR A 201 -10.06 7.77 6.12
C THR A 201 -10.13 6.51 5.28
N LEU A 202 -9.16 6.34 4.38
CA LEU A 202 -8.95 5.11 3.64
C LEU A 202 -7.95 4.23 4.38
N VAL A 203 -8.35 2.99 4.68
CA VAL A 203 -7.48 1.99 5.31
C VAL A 203 -7.06 0.94 4.28
N ILE A 204 -5.76 0.73 4.15
CA ILE A 204 -5.20 -0.33 3.29
C ILE A 204 -4.60 -1.39 4.21
N ARG A 205 -5.08 -2.64 4.09
CA ARG A 205 -4.63 -3.79 4.89
C ARG A 205 -3.84 -4.76 4.01
N PRO A 206 -2.57 -4.48 3.70
CA PRO A 206 -1.75 -5.39 2.90
C PRO A 206 -1.36 -6.63 3.70
N THR A 207 -1.10 -7.71 2.97
CA THR A 207 -0.36 -8.88 3.43
C THR A 207 1.14 -8.57 3.44
N TYR A 208 2.01 -9.58 3.28
CA TYR A 208 3.44 -9.35 3.13
C TYR A 208 3.73 -8.58 1.83
N MET A 209 4.22 -7.37 2.00
CA MET A 209 4.76 -6.58 0.89
C MET A 209 6.21 -6.97 0.68
N VAL A 210 6.58 -7.22 -0.56
CA VAL A 210 7.93 -7.64 -0.95
C VAL A 210 8.40 -6.83 -2.16
N GLY A 211 9.71 -6.67 -2.31
CA GLY A 211 10.27 -5.96 -3.46
C GLY A 211 11.56 -5.22 -3.15
N PRO A 212 12.07 -4.41 -4.08
CA PRO A 212 13.29 -3.64 -3.90
C PRO A 212 13.22 -2.74 -2.66
N ALA A 213 14.27 -2.72 -1.86
CA ALA A 213 14.39 -2.05 -0.56
C ALA A 213 13.63 -2.70 0.61
N ASP A 214 13.03 -3.89 0.44
CA ASP A 214 12.57 -4.69 1.58
C ASP A 214 13.79 -5.19 2.37
N LYS A 215 13.85 -4.81 3.66
CA LYS A 215 14.94 -5.18 4.57
C LYS A 215 14.68 -6.48 5.33
N THR A 216 13.52 -7.09 5.12
CA THR A 216 13.10 -8.24 5.93
C THR A 216 13.50 -9.59 5.36
N ASN A 217 13.93 -9.63 4.10
CA ASN A 217 14.30 -10.85 3.37
C ASN A 217 13.19 -11.93 3.33
N ARG A 218 11.94 -11.58 3.58
CA ARG A 218 10.82 -12.52 3.71
C ARG A 218 10.58 -13.34 2.46
N PHE A 219 10.80 -12.75 1.30
CA PHE A 219 10.57 -13.41 0.00
C PHE A 219 11.81 -14.10 -0.55
N ILE A 220 13.02 -13.68 -0.13
CA ILE A 220 14.30 -14.09 -0.75
C ILE A 220 14.59 -15.58 -0.53
N HIS A 221 14.02 -16.20 0.52
CA HIS A 221 14.20 -17.61 0.83
C HIS A 221 13.81 -18.51 -0.36
N TRP A 222 12.65 -18.32 -0.92
CA TRP A 222 12.15 -19.17 -2.00
C TRP A 222 12.95 -19.06 -3.30
N PRO A 223 13.25 -17.87 -3.84
CA PRO A 223 14.15 -17.73 -4.99
C PRO A 223 15.50 -18.39 -4.79
N ILE A 224 16.13 -18.21 -3.63
CA ILE A 224 17.42 -18.84 -3.31
C ILE A 224 17.25 -20.36 -3.24
N ARG A 225 16.28 -20.88 -2.51
CA ARG A 225 16.05 -22.31 -2.36
C ARG A 225 15.78 -22.99 -3.71
N LEU A 226 14.94 -22.39 -4.55
CA LEU A 226 14.63 -22.91 -5.88
C LEU A 226 15.83 -22.85 -6.83
N SER A 227 16.68 -21.82 -6.72
CA SER A 227 17.89 -21.71 -7.55
C SER A 227 18.92 -22.80 -7.25
N GLN A 228 18.89 -23.38 -6.05
CA GLN A 228 19.79 -24.47 -5.64
C GLN A 228 19.34 -25.85 -6.18
N GLY A 229 18.11 -25.96 -6.65
CA GLY A 229 17.52 -27.24 -7.10
C GLY A 229 17.37 -28.27 -5.97
N GLY A 230 17.09 -29.52 -6.35
CA GLY A 230 16.82 -30.60 -5.42
C GLY A 230 15.34 -30.70 -5.04
N GLU A 231 15.00 -31.71 -4.22
CA GLU A 231 13.65 -31.89 -3.71
C GLU A 231 13.30 -30.85 -2.64
N THR A 232 12.04 -30.38 -2.62
CA THR A 232 11.51 -29.39 -1.66
C THR A 232 10.59 -30.06 -0.65
#